data_8a2eb5abc87630d15d6aeaa8507b52df
#
_entry.id   8a2eb5abc87630d15d6aeaa8507b52df
#
_cell.length_a   1.000
_cell.length_b   1.000
_cell.length_c   1.000
_cell.angle_alpha   90.00
_cell.angle_beta   90.00
_cell.angle_gamma   90.00
#
_symmetry.space_group_name_H-M   'P 1'
#
loop_
_entity.id
_entity.type
_entity.pdbx_description
1 polymer ?
#
loop_
_entity_poly.entity_id
_entity_poly.type
_entity_poly.pdbx_seq_one_letter_code
_entity_poly.pdbx_strand_id
1 'polypeptide(L)'
;MKVYSLGNKTGPTLMLLPGTCCHWKSNFAPVLPLLEPHFHVLCVSYDGFDETEPDTTFPTMEEEAAKIEAYINENLGGHLHAAYGCSLGGSFVGLLAARQNIRLEIGILGSSDLDQASPFVAKLETDIALPLIYPVVRDGRFKSKLLNKKMEKRKQEMPGYVDKFMEIMGGARPYVSSKPS
;
A
#
# COMPACT_ATOMS: atom_id res chain seq x y z
N MET A 1 12.82 -3.56 0.37
CA MET A 1 12.06 -2.30 0.52
C MET A 1 12.91 -1.12 0.06
N LYS A 2 12.28 -0.14 -0.58
CA LYS A 2 12.93 1.08 -1.06
C LYS A 2 12.19 2.32 -0.54
N VAL A 3 12.91 3.40 -0.24
CA VAL A 3 12.32 4.67 0.19
C VAL A 3 12.76 5.78 -0.76
N TYR A 4 11.79 6.46 -1.31
CA TYR A 4 11.98 7.59 -2.22
C TYR A 4 11.80 8.88 -1.44
N SER A 5 12.82 9.72 -1.45
CA SER A 5 12.89 10.95 -0.68
C SER A 5 12.64 12.16 -1.60
N LEU A 6 11.58 12.90 -1.36
CA LEU A 6 11.05 13.99 -2.17
C LEU A 6 10.84 15.26 -1.32
N GLY A 7 10.62 16.38 -1.98
CA GLY A 7 10.16 17.61 -1.35
C GLY A 7 11.21 18.33 -0.49
N ASN A 8 10.72 19.09 0.49
CA ASN A 8 11.53 19.97 1.35
C ASN A 8 12.32 19.18 2.39
N LYS A 9 13.60 18.98 2.13
CA LYS A 9 14.54 18.22 3.00
C LYS A 9 14.71 18.81 4.40
N THR A 10 14.36 20.07 4.61
CA THR A 10 14.46 20.75 5.91
C THR A 10 13.09 20.81 6.64
N GLY A 11 12.04 20.38 5.97
CA GLY A 11 10.70 20.30 6.56
C GLY A 11 10.52 19.08 7.49
N PRO A 12 9.39 19.02 8.23
CA PRO A 12 9.06 17.84 9.00
C PRO A 12 8.90 16.61 8.10
N THR A 13 9.31 15.45 8.58
CA THR A 13 9.26 14.20 7.82
C THR A 13 7.83 13.65 7.75
N LEU A 14 7.37 13.34 6.54
CA LEU A 14 6.10 12.67 6.29
C LEU A 14 6.34 11.39 5.49
N MET A 15 6.10 10.25 6.11
CA MET A 15 6.21 8.95 5.43
C MET A 15 4.86 8.53 4.83
N LEU A 16 4.85 8.15 3.57
CA LEU A 16 3.68 7.70 2.82
C LEU A 16 3.80 6.21 2.52
N LEU A 17 2.84 5.44 3.03
CA LEU A 17 2.79 3.99 2.99
C LEU A 17 1.62 3.56 2.06
N PRO A 18 1.89 2.98 0.89
CA PRO A 18 0.84 2.66 -0.09
C PRO A 18 -0.01 1.46 0.32
N GLY A 19 -1.11 1.27 -0.40
CA GLY A 19 -2.01 0.14 -0.23
C GLY A 19 -1.49 -1.15 -0.86
N THR A 20 -2.22 -2.23 -0.63
CA THR A 20 -1.93 -3.56 -1.18
C THR A 20 -1.79 -3.52 -2.70
N CYS A 21 -0.72 -4.12 -3.19
CA CYS A 21 -0.42 -4.20 -4.62
C CYS A 21 -0.34 -2.84 -5.33
N CYS A 22 -0.08 -1.76 -4.60
CA CYS A 22 0.04 -0.42 -5.16
C CYS A 22 1.48 0.08 -5.11
N HIS A 23 1.95 0.59 -6.23
CA HIS A 23 3.18 1.39 -6.24
C HIS A 23 2.88 2.78 -5.64
N TRP A 24 3.84 3.36 -4.91
CA TRP A 24 3.65 4.66 -4.25
C TRP A 24 3.24 5.78 -5.23
N LYS A 25 3.74 5.76 -6.47
CA LYS A 25 3.34 6.75 -7.49
C LYS A 25 1.87 6.66 -7.82
N SER A 26 1.32 5.46 -8.02
CA SER A 26 -0.10 5.30 -8.33
C SER A 26 -1.01 5.73 -7.18
N ASN A 27 -0.55 5.58 -5.93
CA ASN A 27 -1.30 6.03 -4.76
C ASN A 27 -1.20 7.54 -4.51
N PHE A 28 0.00 8.12 -4.62
CA PHE A 28 0.27 9.44 -4.04
C PHE A 28 0.63 10.52 -5.05
N ALA A 29 0.90 10.21 -6.33
CA ALA A 29 1.29 11.22 -7.32
C ALA A 29 0.38 12.46 -7.36
N PRO A 30 -0.96 12.35 -7.23
CA PRO A 30 -1.82 13.53 -7.27
C PRO A 30 -1.66 14.49 -6.08
N VAL A 31 -1.21 13.99 -4.92
CA VAL A 31 -1.08 14.80 -3.69
C VAL A 31 0.35 15.26 -3.42
N LEU A 32 1.36 14.63 -4.05
CA LEU A 32 2.76 14.99 -3.85
C LEU A 32 3.05 16.48 -4.10
N PRO A 33 2.56 17.13 -5.18
CA PRO A 33 2.81 18.56 -5.41
C PRO A 33 2.30 19.48 -4.29
N LEU A 34 1.30 19.02 -3.51
CA LEU A 34 0.76 19.76 -2.37
C LEU A 34 1.56 19.53 -1.09
N LEU A 35 2.23 18.40 -0.96
CA LEU A 35 2.98 18.00 0.23
C LEU A 35 4.45 18.45 0.15
N GLU A 36 5.07 18.33 -1.00
CA GLU A 36 6.50 18.59 -1.22
C GLU A 36 6.99 19.98 -0.78
N PRO A 37 6.22 21.06 -0.91
CA PRO A 37 6.66 22.37 -0.42
C PRO A 37 6.81 22.45 1.10
N HIS A 38 6.05 21.62 1.84
CA HIS A 38 5.91 21.70 3.29
C HIS A 38 6.63 20.61 4.06
N PHE A 39 6.84 19.44 3.43
CA PHE A 39 7.34 18.24 4.09
C PHE A 39 8.55 17.66 3.37
N HIS A 40 9.42 17.04 4.15
CA HIS A 40 10.33 16.04 3.65
C HIS A 40 9.52 14.73 3.48
N VAL A 41 9.08 14.47 2.24
CA VAL A 41 8.19 13.34 1.93
C VAL A 41 9.02 12.09 1.65
N LEU A 42 8.69 11.00 2.34
CA LEU A 42 9.32 9.69 2.23
C LEU A 42 8.28 8.69 1.70
N CYS A 43 8.32 8.36 0.41
CA CYS A 43 7.42 7.38 -0.19
C CYS A 43 8.03 5.98 -0.09
N VAL A 44 7.35 5.08 0.59
CA VAL A 44 7.78 3.67 0.73
C VAL A 44 7.35 2.87 -0.49
N SER A 45 8.23 2.02 -0.97
CA SER A 45 7.93 0.95 -1.91
C SER A 45 8.31 -0.37 -1.26
N TYR A 46 7.32 -1.20 -1.00
CA TYR A 46 7.56 -2.50 -0.36
C TYR A 46 8.28 -3.46 -1.29
N ASP A 47 8.95 -4.45 -0.72
CA ASP A 47 9.49 -5.56 -1.51
C ASP A 47 8.36 -6.25 -2.29
N GLY A 48 8.64 -6.61 -3.53
CA GLY A 48 7.65 -7.16 -4.44
C GLY A 48 6.72 -6.14 -5.11
N PHE A 49 6.79 -4.83 -4.74
CA PHE A 49 5.96 -3.77 -5.32
C PHE A 49 6.77 -2.62 -5.93
N ASP A 50 8.08 -2.78 -6.06
CA ASP A 50 8.94 -1.80 -6.73
C ASP A 50 9.34 -2.31 -8.13
N GLU A 51 8.96 -1.57 -9.16
CA GLU A 51 9.29 -1.91 -10.56
C GLU A 51 10.79 -1.89 -10.86
N THR A 52 11.58 -1.20 -10.02
CA THR A 52 13.04 -1.14 -10.16
C THR A 52 13.77 -2.30 -9.47
N GLU A 53 13.02 -3.11 -8.72
CA GLU A 53 13.54 -4.29 -8.00
C GLU A 53 12.62 -5.51 -8.20
N PRO A 54 12.49 -6.00 -9.45
CA PRO A 54 11.50 -7.02 -9.81
C PRO A 54 11.76 -8.38 -9.16
N ASP A 55 12.98 -8.63 -8.68
CA ASP A 55 13.36 -9.90 -8.06
C ASP A 55 13.08 -9.96 -6.56
N THR A 56 12.51 -8.89 -5.99
CA THR A 56 12.09 -8.88 -4.58
C THR A 56 10.69 -9.47 -4.43
N THR A 57 10.41 -10.03 -3.25
CA THR A 57 9.11 -10.58 -2.90
C THR A 57 8.66 -10.00 -1.58
N PHE A 58 7.39 -9.63 -1.48
CA PHE A 58 6.81 -9.16 -0.22
C PHE A 58 6.94 -10.27 0.84
N PRO A 59 7.63 -10.00 1.95
CA PRO A 59 7.82 -10.99 3.00
C PRO A 59 6.56 -11.09 3.90
N THR A 60 6.71 -11.01 5.19
CA THR A 60 5.62 -10.80 6.14
C THR A 60 5.46 -9.31 6.47
N MET A 61 4.33 -8.94 7.05
CA MET A 61 4.13 -7.56 7.54
C MET A 61 5.14 -7.20 8.64
N GLU A 62 5.47 -8.15 9.50
CA GLU A 62 6.42 -7.96 10.60
C GLU A 62 7.83 -7.70 10.08
N GLU A 63 8.27 -8.45 9.08
CA GLU A 63 9.58 -8.28 8.46
C GLU A 63 9.66 -6.97 7.66
N GLU A 64 8.61 -6.62 6.94
CA GLU A 64 8.58 -5.35 6.21
C GLU A 64 8.50 -4.15 7.17
N ALA A 65 7.74 -4.25 8.27
CA ALA A 65 7.72 -3.24 9.32
C ALA A 65 9.10 -3.06 9.97
N ALA A 66 9.83 -4.16 10.20
CA ALA A 66 11.20 -4.11 10.73
C ALA A 66 12.16 -3.37 9.78
N LYS A 67 12.01 -3.49 8.46
CA LYS A 67 12.79 -2.73 7.47
C LYS A 67 12.44 -1.24 7.51
N ILE A 68 11.15 -0.90 7.68
CA ILE A 68 10.71 0.50 7.83
C ILE A 68 11.33 1.09 9.11
N GLU A 69 11.27 0.38 10.22
CA GLU A 69 11.87 0.79 11.50
C GLU A 69 13.39 0.97 11.38
N ALA A 70 14.09 0.03 10.74
CA ALA A 70 15.52 0.12 10.49
C ALA A 70 15.86 1.37 9.68
N TYR A 71 15.12 1.63 8.59
CA TYR A 71 15.31 2.84 7.80
C TYR A 71 15.14 4.13 8.63
N ILE A 72 14.09 4.20 9.46
CA ILE A 72 13.83 5.37 10.32
C ILE A 72 14.94 5.54 11.36
N ASN A 73 15.41 4.46 11.96
CA ASN A 73 16.50 4.50 12.94
C ASN A 73 17.82 4.96 12.31
N GLU A 74 18.17 4.43 11.15
CA GLU A 74 19.44 4.70 10.46
C GLU A 74 19.48 6.10 9.83
N ASN A 75 18.37 6.57 9.25
CA ASN A 75 18.36 7.78 8.43
C ASN A 75 17.70 8.98 9.11
N LEU A 76 16.87 8.76 10.15
CA LEU A 76 16.10 9.79 10.84
C LEU A 76 16.34 9.81 12.35
N GLY A 77 17.33 9.04 12.84
CA GLY A 77 17.63 8.97 14.27
C GLY A 77 16.50 8.39 15.14
N GLY A 78 15.70 7.49 14.56
CA GLY A 78 14.60 6.83 15.26
C GLY A 78 13.34 7.69 15.43
N HIS A 79 13.27 8.85 14.76
CA HIS A 79 12.16 9.78 14.91
C HIS A 79 11.47 10.07 13.56
N LEU A 80 10.16 9.92 13.52
CA LEU A 80 9.31 10.24 12.37
C LEU A 80 8.20 11.18 12.82
N HIS A 81 8.12 12.36 12.20
CA HIS A 81 7.09 13.36 12.55
C HIS A 81 5.69 12.85 12.19
N ALA A 82 5.48 12.39 10.97
CA ALA A 82 4.17 11.86 10.57
C ALA A 82 4.29 10.66 9.64
N ALA A 83 3.34 9.73 9.74
CA ALA A 83 3.12 8.67 8.78
C ALA A 83 1.66 8.65 8.33
N TYR A 84 1.44 8.58 7.02
CA TYR A 84 0.13 8.31 6.44
C TYR A 84 0.17 6.96 5.74
N GLY A 85 -0.80 6.10 6.04
CA GLY A 85 -0.95 4.81 5.39
C GLY A 85 -2.32 4.64 4.74
N CYS A 86 -2.35 4.21 3.49
CA CYS A 86 -3.57 3.87 2.76
C CYS A 86 -3.79 2.36 2.79
N SER A 87 -4.96 1.88 3.28
CA SER A 87 -5.29 0.45 3.34
C SER A 87 -4.19 -0.35 4.06
N LEU A 88 -3.47 -1.27 3.41
CA LEU A 88 -2.31 -1.98 3.95
C LEU A 88 -1.30 -1.03 4.62
N GLY A 89 -1.04 0.12 4.01
CA GLY A 89 -0.16 1.14 4.58
C GLY A 89 -0.63 1.64 5.94
N GLY A 90 -1.95 1.76 6.14
CA GLY A 90 -2.49 2.14 7.45
C GLY A 90 -2.32 1.02 8.49
N SER A 91 -2.39 -0.24 8.09
CA SER A 91 -2.05 -1.36 8.98
C SER A 91 -0.58 -1.30 9.41
N PHE A 92 0.34 -0.91 8.51
CA PHE A 92 1.74 -0.64 8.88
C PHE A 92 1.86 0.53 9.86
N VAL A 93 1.14 1.65 9.67
CA VAL A 93 1.15 2.76 10.64
C VAL A 93 0.71 2.28 12.02
N GLY A 94 -0.37 1.49 12.08
CA GLY A 94 -0.83 0.90 13.34
C GLY A 94 0.20 -0.05 13.96
N LEU A 95 0.85 -0.89 13.16
CA LEU A 95 1.87 -1.83 13.62
C LEU A 95 3.11 -1.09 14.16
N LEU A 96 3.60 -0.07 13.46
CA LEU A 96 4.72 0.77 13.92
C LEU A 96 4.41 1.45 15.24
N ALA A 97 3.18 1.98 15.40
CA ALA A 97 2.74 2.59 16.64
C ALA A 97 2.65 1.59 17.80
N ALA A 98 2.18 0.36 17.52
CA ALA A 98 2.07 -0.70 18.52
C ALA A 98 3.44 -1.27 18.96
N ARG A 99 4.39 -1.38 18.04
CA ARG A 99 5.74 -1.93 18.32
C ARG A 99 6.63 -0.97 19.09
N GLN A 100 6.41 0.34 18.96
CA GLN A 100 7.15 1.41 19.69
C GLN A 100 8.69 1.34 19.54
N ASN A 101 9.19 0.76 18.44
CA ASN A 101 10.63 0.68 18.13
C ASN A 101 11.18 2.00 17.56
N ILE A 102 10.30 2.93 17.23
CA ILE A 102 10.58 4.29 16.74
C ILE A 102 9.66 5.27 17.45
N ARG A 103 10.05 6.54 17.47
CA ARG A 103 9.18 7.63 17.90
C ARG A 103 8.37 8.13 16.70
N LEU A 104 7.10 7.75 16.62
CA LEU A 104 6.11 8.28 15.68
C LEU A 104 5.23 9.31 16.40
N GLU A 105 5.23 10.57 15.93
CA GLU A 105 4.41 11.62 16.56
C GLU A 105 2.96 11.60 16.08
N ILE A 106 2.75 11.45 14.77
CA ILE A 106 1.41 11.48 14.15
C ILE A 106 1.25 10.29 13.23
N GLY A 107 0.33 9.39 13.57
CA GLY A 107 -0.10 8.29 12.71
C GLY A 107 -1.46 8.59 12.07
N ILE A 108 -1.55 8.54 10.74
CA ILE A 108 -2.79 8.78 9.99
C ILE A 108 -3.15 7.51 9.23
N LEU A 109 -4.32 6.95 9.55
CA LEU A 109 -4.83 5.72 8.96
C LEU A 109 -5.91 6.05 7.93
N GLY A 110 -5.63 5.74 6.65
CA GLY A 110 -6.55 5.95 5.55
C GLY A 110 -7.17 4.62 5.07
N SER A 111 -8.48 4.42 5.35
CA SER A 111 -9.23 3.23 4.91
C SER A 111 -8.58 1.90 5.34
N SER A 112 -8.06 1.86 6.56
CA SER A 112 -7.36 0.71 7.11
C SER A 112 -8.23 -0.01 8.11
N ASP A 113 -8.12 -1.33 8.12
CA ASP A 113 -8.65 -2.19 9.15
C ASP A 113 -7.48 -2.61 10.05
N LEU A 114 -7.64 -2.42 11.35
CA LEU A 114 -6.67 -2.86 12.36
C LEU A 114 -7.09 -4.18 13.02
N ASP A 115 -8.23 -4.72 12.63
CA ASP A 115 -8.71 -5.99 13.17
C ASP A 115 -7.79 -7.13 12.71
N GLN A 116 -7.33 -7.88 13.69
CA GLN A 116 -6.56 -9.11 13.45
C GLN A 116 -7.51 -10.30 13.46
N ALA A 117 -7.81 -10.82 12.28
CA ALA A 117 -8.50 -12.09 12.17
C ALA A 117 -7.62 -13.21 12.75
N SER A 118 -8.25 -14.21 13.40
CA SER A 118 -7.51 -15.41 13.78
C SER A 118 -6.89 -16.08 12.54
N PRO A 119 -5.76 -16.80 12.67
CA PRO A 119 -5.12 -17.44 11.50
C PRO A 119 -6.05 -18.32 10.68
N PHE A 120 -7.02 -18.97 11.33
CA PHE A 120 -8.03 -19.78 10.65
C PHE A 120 -9.00 -18.94 9.82
N VAL A 121 -9.50 -17.83 10.39
CA VAL A 121 -10.41 -16.91 9.68
C VAL A 121 -9.67 -16.21 8.54
N ALA A 122 -8.45 -15.71 8.78
CA ALA A 122 -7.64 -15.09 7.74
C ALA A 122 -7.36 -16.05 6.57
N LYS A 123 -7.05 -17.33 6.87
CA LYS A 123 -6.88 -18.35 5.84
C LYS A 123 -8.16 -18.59 5.05
N LEU A 124 -9.30 -18.72 5.71
CA LEU A 124 -10.59 -18.95 5.06
C LEU A 124 -10.98 -17.76 4.16
N GLU A 125 -10.81 -16.53 4.66
CA GLU A 125 -11.05 -15.33 3.88
C GLU A 125 -10.15 -15.25 2.66
N THR A 126 -8.85 -15.56 2.81
CA THR A 126 -7.90 -15.61 1.70
C THR A 126 -8.26 -16.66 0.67
N ASP A 127 -8.59 -17.87 1.09
CA ASP A 127 -8.97 -18.98 0.21
C ASP A 127 -10.24 -18.66 -0.62
N ILE A 128 -11.15 -17.83 -0.08
CA ILE A 128 -12.37 -17.38 -0.77
C ILE A 128 -12.09 -16.12 -1.62
N ALA A 129 -11.44 -15.12 -1.06
CA ALA A 129 -11.26 -13.81 -1.71
C ALA A 129 -10.22 -13.87 -2.84
N LEU A 130 -9.13 -14.59 -2.66
CA LEU A 130 -8.02 -14.62 -3.62
C LEU A 130 -8.44 -15.12 -5.01
N PRO A 131 -9.18 -16.23 -5.17
CA PRO A 131 -9.67 -16.66 -6.48
C PRO A 131 -10.59 -15.67 -7.19
N LEU A 132 -11.25 -14.78 -6.44
CA LEU A 132 -12.13 -13.74 -6.97
C LEU A 132 -11.36 -12.48 -7.37
N ILE A 133 -10.42 -12.05 -6.52
CA ILE A 133 -9.68 -10.79 -6.68
C ILE A 133 -8.51 -10.95 -7.64
N TYR A 134 -7.78 -12.07 -7.58
CA TYR A 134 -6.59 -12.31 -8.38
C TYR A 134 -6.80 -12.11 -9.89
N PRO A 135 -7.88 -12.63 -10.53
CA PRO A 135 -8.12 -12.36 -11.94
C PRO A 135 -8.40 -10.88 -12.26
N VAL A 136 -8.97 -10.13 -11.29
CA VAL A 136 -9.21 -8.69 -11.48
C VAL A 136 -7.90 -7.93 -11.50
N VAL A 137 -7.00 -8.21 -10.56
CA VAL A 137 -5.69 -7.56 -10.50
C VAL A 137 -4.85 -7.93 -11.72
N ARG A 138 -4.81 -9.23 -12.10
CA ARG A 138 -3.98 -9.71 -13.22
C ARG A 138 -4.56 -9.34 -14.58
N ASP A 139 -5.85 -9.57 -14.80
CA ASP A 139 -6.48 -9.54 -16.14
C ASP A 139 -7.44 -8.35 -16.31
N GLY A 140 -7.71 -7.58 -15.25
CA GLY A 140 -8.66 -6.46 -15.25
C GLY A 140 -10.13 -6.88 -15.30
N ARG A 141 -10.45 -8.15 -15.03
CA ARG A 141 -11.83 -8.67 -15.11
C ARG A 141 -12.06 -9.81 -14.15
N PHE A 142 -13.28 -9.95 -13.67
CA PHE A 142 -13.70 -11.12 -12.91
C PHE A 142 -13.87 -12.34 -13.82
N LYS A 143 -13.66 -13.54 -13.29
CA LYS A 143 -14.04 -14.79 -13.98
C LYS A 143 -15.57 -14.93 -14.13
N SER A 144 -16.34 -14.34 -13.23
CA SER A 144 -17.80 -14.40 -13.22
C SER A 144 -18.42 -13.35 -14.15
N LYS A 145 -19.25 -13.80 -15.10
CA LYS A 145 -20.03 -12.91 -15.98
C LYS A 145 -20.97 -11.98 -15.18
N LEU A 146 -21.54 -12.48 -14.08
CA LEU A 146 -22.44 -11.69 -13.23
C LEU A 146 -21.71 -10.55 -12.53
N LEU A 147 -20.49 -10.79 -12.02
CA LEU A 147 -19.67 -9.77 -11.38
C LEU A 147 -19.20 -8.73 -12.40
N ASN A 148 -18.81 -9.15 -13.60
CA ASN A 148 -18.47 -8.22 -14.67
C ASN A 148 -19.67 -7.33 -15.04
N LYS A 149 -20.88 -7.89 -15.15
CA LYS A 149 -22.10 -7.11 -15.40
C LYS A 149 -22.39 -6.10 -14.28
N LYS A 150 -22.16 -6.47 -13.01
CA LYS A 150 -22.27 -5.53 -11.89
C LYS A 150 -21.22 -4.41 -11.97
N MET A 151 -20.01 -4.74 -12.38
CA MET A 151 -18.95 -3.75 -12.54
C MET A 151 -19.27 -2.75 -13.66
N GLU A 152 -19.78 -3.22 -14.81
CA GLU A 152 -20.23 -2.35 -15.89
C GLU A 152 -21.38 -1.43 -15.45
N LYS A 153 -22.34 -1.94 -14.66
CA LYS A 153 -23.39 -1.12 -14.07
C LYS A 153 -22.81 -0.03 -13.15
N ARG A 154 -21.88 -0.39 -12.25
CA ARG A 154 -21.17 0.58 -11.39
C ARG A 154 -20.44 1.63 -12.20
N LYS A 155 -19.80 1.25 -13.30
CA LYS A 155 -19.13 2.17 -14.20
C LYS A 155 -20.06 3.22 -14.79
N GLN A 156 -21.30 2.83 -15.11
CA GLN A 156 -22.36 3.76 -15.57
C GLN A 156 -22.86 4.68 -14.44
N GLU A 157 -23.03 4.14 -13.22
CA GLU A 157 -23.52 4.89 -12.06
C GLU A 157 -22.46 5.89 -11.53
N MET A 158 -21.18 5.53 -11.63
CA MET A 158 -20.05 6.31 -11.12
C MET A 158 -18.96 6.47 -12.19
N PRO A 159 -19.17 7.33 -13.21
CA PRO A 159 -18.23 7.53 -14.29
C PRO A 159 -16.84 7.96 -13.77
N GLY A 160 -15.79 7.29 -14.24
CA GLY A 160 -14.41 7.57 -13.86
C GLY A 160 -13.93 6.89 -12.58
N TYR A 161 -14.82 6.54 -11.62
CA TYR A 161 -14.41 5.89 -10.38
C TYR A 161 -13.85 4.48 -10.62
N VAL A 162 -14.61 3.66 -11.37
CA VAL A 162 -14.18 2.29 -11.67
C VAL A 162 -12.93 2.29 -12.53
N ASP A 163 -12.84 3.20 -13.51
CA ASP A 163 -11.67 3.32 -14.37
C ASP A 163 -10.43 3.71 -13.55
N LYS A 164 -10.56 4.67 -12.62
CA LYS A 164 -9.46 5.07 -11.73
C LYS A 164 -9.07 3.96 -10.76
N PHE A 165 -10.04 3.25 -10.20
CA PHE A 165 -9.79 2.08 -9.36
C PHE A 165 -9.01 0.99 -10.14
N MET A 166 -9.43 0.70 -11.37
CA MET A 166 -8.75 -0.29 -12.23
C MET A 166 -7.37 0.17 -12.68
N GLU A 167 -7.16 1.47 -12.87
CA GLU A 167 -5.83 2.04 -13.14
C GLU A 167 -4.89 1.82 -11.96
N ILE A 168 -5.33 2.12 -10.74
CA ILE A 168 -4.55 1.93 -9.51
C ILE A 168 -4.23 0.45 -9.32
N MET A 169 -5.24 -0.43 -9.40
CA MET A 169 -5.04 -1.89 -9.29
C MET A 169 -4.21 -2.46 -10.45
N GLY A 170 -4.35 -1.89 -11.64
CA GLY A 170 -3.59 -2.29 -12.83
C GLY A 170 -2.09 -2.01 -12.72
N GLY A 171 -1.69 -1.03 -11.91
CA GLY A 171 -0.29 -0.76 -11.58
C GLY A 171 0.41 -1.92 -10.85
N ALA A 172 -0.36 -2.83 -10.26
CA ALA A 172 0.15 -4.02 -9.60
C ALA A 172 0.45 -5.18 -10.57
N ARG A 173 -0.05 -5.14 -11.82
CA ARG A 173 0.09 -6.26 -12.78
C ARG A 173 1.52 -6.76 -13.00
N PRO A 174 2.55 -5.89 -13.08
CA PRO A 174 3.92 -6.35 -13.25
C PRO A 174 4.43 -7.21 -12.07
N TYR A 175 3.83 -7.05 -10.88
CA TYR A 175 4.27 -7.71 -9.63
C TYR A 175 3.45 -8.96 -9.28
N VAL A 176 2.32 -9.17 -9.98
CA VAL A 176 1.45 -10.34 -9.73
C VAL A 176 1.99 -11.53 -10.49
N SER A 177 2.44 -12.55 -9.78
CA SER A 177 2.93 -13.78 -10.38
C SER A 177 1.86 -14.45 -11.25
N SER A 178 2.27 -15.21 -12.26
CA SER A 178 1.35 -15.96 -13.11
C SER A 178 0.61 -17.09 -12.38
N LYS A 179 1.07 -17.43 -11.18
CA LYS A 179 0.45 -18.41 -10.29
C LYS A 179 0.25 -17.79 -8.90
N PRO A 180 -0.92 -17.95 -8.27
CA PRO A 180 -1.07 -17.63 -6.87
C PRO A 180 -0.12 -18.52 -6.06
N SER A 181 0.65 -17.92 -5.18
CA SER A 181 1.48 -18.59 -4.19
C SER A 181 0.63 -19.26 -3.12
#